data_31719b2ff57b898834e102272aac3b62
#
_entry.id   31719b2ff57b898834e102272aac3b62
#
_cell.length_a   1.000
_cell.length_b   1.000
_cell.length_c   1.000
_cell.angle_alpha   90.00
_cell.angle_beta   90.00
_cell.angle_gamma   90.00
#
_symmetry.space_group_name_H-M   'P 1'
#
loop_
_entity.id
_entity.type
_entity.pdbx_description
1 polymer ?
#
loop_
_entity_poly.entity_id
_entity_poly.type
_entity_poly.pdbx_seq_one_letter_code
_entity_poly.pdbx_strand_id
1 'polypeptide(L)'
;MRDEWAEAFINALKNRDTERLRQIPKADLHNHFVLGGSRSFIRERKGLMIPALEGVLKSMQEMDQWNQEFIGKYFESSEGRRFLIEAAFVQAREDGVTVLEIGEDVWGLGQYFDHDVNALTEAFFSARDKYAPDLELRLLVGLSRHCPVQWLMEQLEPFWGRPEFCSIDLYGDEMAQPIENFVHIYRKAEEYQLIRKAHIGEWGPAEDHRAGVEL
;
A
#
# COMPACT_ATOMS: atom_id res chain seq x y z
N MET A 1 -29.19 3.96 4.62
CA MET A 1 -27.95 4.36 3.90
C MET A 1 -26.94 3.23 3.77
N ARG A 2 -26.42 2.60 4.86
CA ARG A 2 -25.43 1.49 4.70
C ARG A 2 -26.00 0.29 3.94
N ASP A 3 -27.24 -0.09 4.19
CA ASP A 3 -27.90 -1.24 3.55
C ASP A 3 -28.15 -1.02 2.05
N GLU A 4 -28.52 0.20 1.65
CA GLU A 4 -28.75 0.56 0.24
C GLU A 4 -27.49 0.46 -0.62
N TRP A 5 -26.33 0.90 -0.09
CA TRP A 5 -25.06 0.78 -0.79
C TRP A 5 -24.60 -0.67 -0.90
N ALA A 6 -24.81 -1.48 0.15
CA ALA A 6 -24.48 -2.90 0.13
C ALA A 6 -25.32 -3.65 -0.90
N GLU A 7 -26.63 -3.41 -0.98
CA GLU A 7 -27.50 -3.98 -2.00
C GLU A 7 -27.12 -3.53 -3.42
N ALA A 8 -26.86 -2.24 -3.60
CA ALA A 8 -26.40 -1.70 -4.88
C ALA A 8 -25.09 -2.34 -5.34
N PHE A 9 -24.13 -2.54 -4.42
CA PHE A 9 -22.87 -3.21 -4.70
C PHE A 9 -23.05 -4.66 -5.10
N ILE A 10 -23.84 -5.43 -4.35
CA ILE A 10 -24.15 -6.84 -4.66
C ILE A 10 -24.84 -6.96 -6.03
N ASN A 11 -25.78 -6.07 -6.32
CA ASN A 11 -26.48 -6.08 -7.60
C ASN A 11 -25.56 -5.74 -8.78
N ALA A 12 -24.68 -4.74 -8.61
CA ALA A 12 -23.70 -4.37 -9.62
C ALA A 12 -22.71 -5.51 -9.89
N LEU A 13 -22.24 -6.21 -8.84
CA LEU A 13 -21.40 -7.41 -8.99
C LEU A 13 -22.10 -8.52 -9.77
N LYS A 14 -23.33 -8.86 -9.39
CA LYS A 14 -24.12 -9.91 -10.07
C LYS A 14 -24.32 -9.62 -11.56
N ASN A 15 -24.49 -8.36 -11.90
CA ASN A 15 -24.71 -7.91 -13.27
C ASN A 15 -23.42 -7.58 -14.04
N ARG A 16 -22.25 -7.68 -13.39
CA ARG A 16 -20.94 -7.26 -13.94
C ARG A 16 -20.93 -5.81 -14.41
N ASP A 17 -21.68 -4.95 -13.70
CA ASP A 17 -21.83 -3.53 -14.00
C ASP A 17 -20.66 -2.75 -13.36
N THR A 18 -19.58 -2.64 -14.09
CA THR A 18 -18.35 -1.96 -13.64
C THR A 18 -18.56 -0.46 -13.46
N GLU A 19 -19.40 0.17 -14.28
CA GLU A 19 -19.71 1.60 -14.17
C GLU A 19 -20.48 1.88 -12.87
N ARG A 20 -21.43 1.03 -12.54
CA ARG A 20 -22.16 1.15 -11.27
C ARG A 20 -21.26 0.88 -10.07
N LEU A 21 -20.35 -0.10 -10.16
CA LEU A 21 -19.36 -0.36 -9.10
C LEU A 21 -18.48 0.85 -8.83
N ARG A 22 -18.03 1.57 -9.84
CA ARG A 22 -17.22 2.79 -9.69
C ARG A 22 -17.96 3.91 -8.95
N GLN A 23 -19.28 4.01 -9.13
CA GLN A 23 -20.11 5.04 -8.49
C GLN A 23 -20.43 4.75 -7.02
N ILE A 24 -20.20 3.54 -6.54
CA ILE A 24 -20.49 3.15 -5.15
C ILE A 24 -19.28 3.51 -4.28
N PRO A 25 -19.48 4.33 -3.22
CA PRO A 25 -18.41 4.66 -2.29
C PRO A 25 -17.81 3.41 -1.65
N LYS A 26 -16.50 3.33 -1.60
CA LYS A 26 -15.77 2.23 -1.00
C LYS A 26 -14.50 2.68 -0.30
N ALA A 27 -14.00 1.88 0.62
CA ALA A 27 -12.70 2.05 1.23
C ALA A 27 -11.69 1.08 0.62
N ASP A 28 -10.52 1.58 0.31
CA ASP A 28 -9.31 0.80 0.08
C ASP A 28 -8.43 0.96 1.33
N LEU A 29 -8.39 -0.09 2.16
CA LEU A 29 -7.71 -0.07 3.46
C LEU A 29 -6.29 -0.60 3.39
N HIS A 30 -5.81 -0.92 2.19
CA HIS A 30 -4.47 -1.44 1.99
C HIS A 30 -4.02 -1.26 0.54
N ASN A 31 -3.18 -0.27 0.30
CA ASN A 31 -2.70 0.02 -1.05
C ASN A 31 -1.18 0.19 -1.08
N HIS A 32 -0.55 -0.65 -1.89
CA HIS A 32 0.84 -0.48 -2.29
C HIS A 32 0.86 0.33 -3.59
N PHE A 33 1.08 1.63 -3.51
CA PHE A 33 0.98 2.53 -4.67
C PHE A 33 1.83 2.10 -5.88
N VAL A 34 2.92 1.38 -5.66
CA VAL A 34 3.78 0.85 -6.73
C VAL A 34 3.01 -0.07 -7.67
N LEU A 35 2.12 -0.89 -7.13
CA LEU A 35 1.29 -1.84 -7.88
C LEU A 35 -0.14 -1.35 -8.11
N GLY A 36 -0.61 -0.41 -7.28
CA GLY A 36 -1.99 0.09 -7.25
C GLY A 36 -2.30 1.23 -8.23
N GLY A 37 -1.33 1.67 -9.04
CA GLY A 37 -1.49 2.83 -9.90
C GLY A 37 -2.27 2.58 -11.19
N SER A 38 -2.96 3.62 -11.68
CA SER A 38 -3.68 3.61 -12.96
C SER A 38 -2.75 3.35 -14.14
N ARG A 39 -2.90 2.18 -14.77
CA ARG A 39 -2.11 1.79 -15.96
C ARG A 39 -2.41 2.68 -17.16
N SER A 40 -3.64 3.18 -17.30
CA SER A 40 -4.01 4.14 -18.34
C SER A 40 -3.28 5.46 -18.15
N PHE A 41 -3.26 6.00 -16.95
CA PHE A 41 -2.52 7.22 -16.61
C PHE A 41 -1.03 7.08 -16.86
N ILE A 42 -0.42 5.95 -16.44
CA ILE A 42 1.01 5.66 -16.70
C ILE A 42 1.30 5.62 -18.19
N ARG A 43 0.46 4.94 -18.98
CA ARG A 43 0.59 4.87 -20.42
C ARG A 43 0.49 6.25 -21.09
N GLU A 44 -0.50 7.04 -20.70
CA GLU A 44 -0.75 8.36 -21.31
C GLU A 44 0.37 9.36 -20.98
N ARG A 45 0.91 9.30 -19.76
CA ARG A 45 1.91 10.27 -19.29
C ARG A 45 3.36 9.89 -19.58
N LYS A 46 3.67 8.60 -19.61
CA LYS A 46 5.04 8.09 -19.76
C LYS A 46 5.22 7.22 -21.01
N GLY A 47 4.15 6.91 -21.77
CA GLY A 47 4.20 6.01 -22.91
C GLY A 47 4.49 4.55 -22.55
N LEU A 48 4.45 4.20 -21.25
CA LEU A 48 4.78 2.87 -20.76
C LEU A 48 3.55 1.98 -20.72
N MET A 49 3.65 0.81 -21.34
CA MET A 49 2.62 -0.25 -21.27
C MET A 49 3.01 -1.25 -20.18
N ILE A 50 2.25 -1.26 -19.09
CA ILE A 50 2.36 -2.30 -18.06
C ILE A 50 1.43 -3.45 -18.47
N PRO A 51 1.95 -4.66 -18.76
CA PRO A 51 1.12 -5.78 -19.20
C PRO A 51 0.19 -6.26 -18.08
N ALA A 52 -0.86 -6.98 -18.44
CA ALA A 52 -1.60 -7.76 -17.46
C ALA A 52 -0.72 -8.91 -16.96
N LEU A 53 -0.89 -9.28 -15.70
CA LEU A 53 -0.26 -10.48 -15.17
C LEU A 53 -0.90 -11.70 -15.84
N GLU A 54 -0.08 -12.53 -16.48
CA GLU A 54 -0.53 -13.78 -17.11
C GLU A 54 -0.30 -14.95 -16.14
N GLY A 55 -1.39 -15.45 -15.58
CA GLY A 55 -1.35 -16.58 -14.65
C GLY A 55 -1.28 -16.18 -13.18
N VAL A 56 -0.88 -17.15 -12.35
CA VAL A 56 -0.78 -17.00 -10.88
C VAL A 56 0.68 -16.96 -10.50
N LEU A 57 1.07 -15.94 -9.75
CA LEU A 57 2.38 -15.89 -9.10
C LEU A 57 2.45 -16.96 -8.01
N LYS A 58 3.58 -17.64 -7.89
CA LYS A 58 3.77 -18.77 -6.97
C LYS A 58 4.68 -18.43 -5.79
N SER A 59 5.32 -17.27 -5.83
CA SER A 59 6.24 -16.83 -4.78
C SER A 59 6.42 -15.32 -4.80
N MET A 60 6.87 -14.78 -3.69
CA MET A 60 7.30 -13.37 -3.58
C MET A 60 8.38 -13.04 -4.60
N GLN A 61 9.33 -13.96 -4.83
CA GLN A 61 10.39 -13.76 -5.82
C GLN A 61 9.85 -13.58 -7.25
N GLU A 62 8.84 -14.34 -7.66
CA GLU A 62 8.20 -14.17 -8.98
C GLU A 62 7.52 -12.80 -9.07
N MET A 63 6.86 -12.36 -8.00
CA MET A 63 6.23 -11.05 -7.93
C MET A 63 7.26 -9.92 -8.03
N ASP A 64 8.36 -10.01 -7.30
CA ASP A 64 9.44 -9.02 -7.33
C ASP A 64 10.10 -8.96 -8.72
N GLN A 65 10.32 -10.09 -9.36
CA GLN A 65 10.88 -10.14 -10.72
C GLN A 65 9.94 -9.45 -11.72
N TRP A 66 8.65 -9.75 -11.65
CA TRP A 66 7.65 -9.12 -12.51
C TRP A 66 7.58 -7.60 -12.26
N ASN A 67 7.52 -7.20 -10.99
CA ASN A 67 7.50 -5.79 -10.61
C ASN A 67 8.75 -5.06 -11.13
N GLN A 68 9.94 -5.61 -10.92
CA GLN A 68 11.19 -5.02 -11.37
C GLN A 68 11.27 -4.90 -12.91
N GLU A 69 10.76 -5.90 -13.62
CA GLU A 69 10.78 -5.89 -15.08
C GLU A 69 9.85 -4.85 -15.68
N PHE A 70 8.63 -4.70 -15.15
CA PHE A 70 7.58 -3.92 -15.77
C PHE A 70 7.30 -2.58 -15.11
N ILE A 71 7.72 -2.37 -13.86
CA ILE A 71 7.45 -1.15 -13.10
C ILE A 71 8.74 -0.58 -12.50
N GLY A 72 9.40 -1.32 -11.62
CA GLY A 72 10.49 -0.82 -10.79
C GLY A 72 11.56 -0.09 -11.56
N LYS A 73 12.15 -0.73 -12.57
CA LYS A 73 13.22 -0.16 -13.39
C LYS A 73 12.91 1.19 -14.06
N TYR A 74 11.63 1.54 -14.20
CA TYR A 74 11.21 2.80 -14.82
C TYR A 74 10.97 3.91 -13.80
N PHE A 75 10.86 3.57 -12.51
CA PHE A 75 10.42 4.48 -11.45
C PHE A 75 11.32 4.45 -10.22
N GLU A 76 12.60 4.11 -10.39
CA GLU A 76 13.62 4.04 -9.32
C GLU A 76 14.20 5.41 -8.92
N SER A 77 13.59 6.51 -9.31
CA SER A 77 13.97 7.86 -8.91
C SER A 77 12.93 8.47 -7.98
N SER A 78 13.32 9.51 -7.22
CA SER A 78 12.38 10.29 -6.42
C SER A 78 11.21 10.85 -7.25
N GLU A 79 11.47 11.31 -8.47
CA GLU A 79 10.43 11.76 -9.39
C GLU A 79 9.53 10.59 -9.83
N GLY A 80 10.12 9.46 -10.19
CA GLY A 80 9.38 8.25 -10.57
C GLY A 80 8.50 7.74 -9.44
N ARG A 81 9.02 7.75 -8.22
CA ARG A 81 8.30 7.34 -7.02
C ARG A 81 7.08 8.23 -6.76
N ARG A 82 7.25 9.56 -6.84
CA ARG A 82 6.16 10.55 -6.73
C ARG A 82 5.12 10.36 -7.84
N PHE A 83 5.55 10.05 -9.04
CA PHE A 83 4.63 9.78 -10.16
C PHE A 83 3.78 8.52 -9.94
N LEU A 84 4.33 7.46 -9.34
CA LEU A 84 3.54 6.27 -8.99
C LEU A 84 2.52 6.58 -7.87
N ILE A 85 2.87 7.43 -6.91
CA ILE A 85 1.91 7.93 -5.92
C ILE A 85 0.76 8.66 -6.64
N GLU A 86 1.04 9.58 -7.57
CA GLU A 86 -0.01 10.24 -8.37
C GLU A 86 -0.90 9.23 -9.11
N ALA A 87 -0.29 8.21 -9.73
CA ALA A 87 -1.03 7.18 -10.46
C ALA A 87 -1.98 6.37 -9.56
N ALA A 88 -1.61 6.13 -8.30
CA ALA A 88 -2.47 5.46 -7.32
C ALA A 88 -3.70 6.30 -6.94
N PHE A 89 -3.55 7.61 -6.76
CA PHE A 89 -4.70 8.50 -6.50
C PHE A 89 -5.62 8.61 -7.72
N VAL A 90 -5.08 8.61 -8.93
CA VAL A 90 -5.90 8.55 -10.16
C VAL A 90 -6.73 7.26 -10.18
N GLN A 91 -6.11 6.11 -9.88
CA GLN A 91 -6.82 4.83 -9.82
C GLN A 91 -7.90 4.82 -8.73
N ALA A 92 -7.56 5.27 -7.53
CA ALA A 92 -8.51 5.32 -6.41
C ALA A 92 -9.76 6.17 -6.77
N ARG A 93 -9.55 7.34 -7.38
CA ARG A 93 -10.65 8.18 -7.87
C ARG A 93 -11.47 7.49 -8.96
N GLU A 94 -10.82 6.87 -9.95
CA GLU A 94 -11.50 6.16 -11.04
C GLU A 94 -12.35 5.00 -10.52
N ASP A 95 -11.92 4.36 -9.43
CA ASP A 95 -12.65 3.26 -8.79
C ASP A 95 -13.70 3.71 -7.77
N GLY A 96 -13.84 5.00 -7.51
CA GLY A 96 -14.82 5.53 -6.55
C GLY A 96 -14.44 5.26 -5.09
N VAL A 97 -13.15 5.19 -4.80
CA VAL A 97 -12.61 5.09 -3.43
C VAL A 97 -12.79 6.43 -2.73
N THR A 98 -13.40 6.39 -1.55
CA THR A 98 -13.63 7.58 -0.70
C THR A 98 -12.74 7.61 0.54
N VAL A 99 -12.21 6.45 0.96
CA VAL A 99 -11.20 6.32 2.02
C VAL A 99 -10.07 5.47 1.47
N LEU A 100 -8.86 6.02 1.47
CA LEU A 100 -7.66 5.33 0.98
C LEU A 100 -6.62 5.27 2.07
N GLU A 101 -6.20 4.05 2.42
CA GLU A 101 -5.06 3.81 3.27
C GLU A 101 -3.87 3.33 2.43
N ILE A 102 -2.83 4.14 2.37
CA ILE A 102 -1.70 4.01 1.44
C ILE A 102 -0.43 4.52 2.08
N GLY A 103 0.72 4.00 1.72
CA GLY A 103 1.98 4.48 2.27
C GLY A 103 3.21 3.94 1.57
N GLU A 104 4.36 4.30 2.12
CA GLU A 104 5.68 3.88 1.67
C GLU A 104 6.33 2.99 2.72
N ASP A 105 7.21 2.10 2.27
CA ASP A 105 8.09 1.32 3.13
C ASP A 105 9.18 2.21 3.75
N VAL A 106 9.60 1.89 4.98
CA VAL A 106 10.65 2.64 5.67
C VAL A 106 11.97 2.73 4.88
N TRP A 107 12.31 1.72 4.07
CA TRP A 107 13.49 1.78 3.21
C TRP A 107 13.34 2.79 2.07
N GLY A 108 12.12 2.99 1.57
CA GLY A 108 11.82 3.96 0.51
C GLY A 108 12.00 5.41 0.97
N LEU A 109 11.83 5.69 2.28
CA LEU A 109 12.11 7.00 2.84
C LEU A 109 13.56 7.44 2.57
N GLY A 110 14.53 6.56 2.88
CA GLY A 110 15.94 6.86 2.61
C GLY A 110 16.29 6.90 1.14
N GLN A 111 15.75 5.97 0.37
CA GLN A 111 16.10 5.81 -1.04
C GLN A 111 15.52 6.89 -1.95
N TYR A 112 14.31 7.39 -1.66
CA TYR A 112 13.56 8.27 -2.56
C TYR A 112 13.23 9.64 -1.99
N PHE A 113 13.36 9.83 -0.67
CA PHE A 113 12.94 11.04 0.02
C PHE A 113 14.02 11.61 0.95
N ASP A 114 15.29 11.21 0.76
CA ASP A 114 16.45 11.73 1.51
C ASP A 114 16.27 11.68 3.05
N HIS A 115 15.59 10.65 3.56
CA HIS A 115 15.17 10.49 4.97
C HIS A 115 14.24 11.60 5.48
N ASP A 116 13.63 12.39 4.61
CA ASP A 116 12.71 13.46 4.98
C ASP A 116 11.24 12.97 4.95
N VAL A 117 10.68 12.71 6.15
CA VAL A 117 9.27 12.31 6.31
C VAL A 117 8.31 13.41 5.84
N ASN A 118 8.69 14.70 5.92
CA ASN A 118 7.83 15.78 5.43
C ASN A 118 7.76 15.74 3.90
N ALA A 119 8.88 15.49 3.23
CA ALA A 119 8.91 15.33 1.78
C ALA A 119 8.07 14.11 1.31
N LEU A 120 8.08 13.03 2.10
CA LEU A 120 7.23 11.85 1.87
C LEU A 120 5.75 12.19 2.04
N THR A 121 5.36 12.77 3.18
CA THR A 121 3.95 13.11 3.46
C THR A 121 3.42 14.13 2.45
N GLU A 122 4.22 15.15 2.09
CA GLU A 122 3.87 16.13 1.07
C GLU A 122 3.59 15.48 -0.29
N ALA A 123 4.34 14.45 -0.69
CA ALA A 123 4.11 13.74 -1.94
C ALA A 123 2.71 13.11 -1.97
N PHE A 124 2.28 12.48 -0.88
CA PHE A 124 0.94 11.89 -0.79
C PHE A 124 -0.16 12.95 -0.72
N PHE A 125 -0.02 13.98 0.12
CA PHE A 125 -1.03 15.03 0.24
C PHE A 125 -1.19 15.83 -1.05
N SER A 126 -0.08 16.21 -1.70
CA SER A 126 -0.13 16.92 -2.98
C SER A 126 -0.79 16.10 -4.08
N ALA A 127 -0.52 14.78 -4.13
CA ALA A 127 -1.16 13.89 -5.10
C ALA A 127 -2.66 13.74 -4.82
N ARG A 128 -3.07 13.59 -3.54
CA ARG A 128 -4.47 13.56 -3.12
C ARG A 128 -5.17 14.85 -3.56
N ASP A 129 -4.63 16.02 -3.21
CA ASP A 129 -5.24 17.33 -3.50
C ASP A 129 -5.41 17.58 -4.99
N LYS A 130 -4.47 17.08 -5.79
CA LYS A 130 -4.49 17.24 -7.25
C LYS A 130 -5.45 16.29 -7.96
N TYR A 131 -5.52 15.03 -7.55
CA TYR A 131 -6.21 13.99 -8.30
C TYR A 131 -7.47 13.44 -7.64
N ALA A 132 -7.56 13.49 -6.31
CA ALA A 132 -8.67 12.97 -5.54
C ALA A 132 -8.98 13.83 -4.29
N PRO A 133 -9.32 15.14 -4.45
CA PRO A 133 -9.42 16.09 -3.34
C PRO A 133 -10.49 15.75 -2.29
N ASP A 134 -11.51 15.01 -2.67
CA ASP A 134 -12.60 14.60 -1.79
C ASP A 134 -12.31 13.28 -1.04
N LEU A 135 -11.15 12.66 -1.29
CA LEU A 135 -10.77 11.39 -0.70
C LEU A 135 -10.19 11.59 0.71
N GLU A 136 -10.68 10.82 1.68
CA GLU A 136 -10.06 10.71 3.00
C GLU A 136 -8.77 9.89 2.89
N LEU A 137 -7.63 10.57 3.06
CA LEU A 137 -6.31 9.94 3.03
C LEU A 137 -5.88 9.49 4.43
N ARG A 138 -5.43 8.26 4.54
CA ARG A 138 -4.81 7.68 5.73
C ARG A 138 -3.43 7.15 5.35
N LEU A 139 -2.37 7.67 5.96
CA LEU A 139 -1.03 7.17 5.67
C LEU A 139 -0.69 5.96 6.52
N LEU A 140 -0.08 4.98 5.91
CA LEU A 140 0.53 3.83 6.58
C LEU A 140 2.06 3.85 6.40
N VAL A 141 2.76 3.16 7.29
CA VAL A 141 4.20 2.90 7.19
C VAL A 141 4.42 1.42 6.93
N GLY A 142 5.08 1.11 5.83
CA GLY A 142 5.40 -0.25 5.43
C GLY A 142 6.69 -0.78 6.06
N LEU A 143 6.69 -2.05 6.40
CA LEU A 143 7.82 -2.78 6.99
C LEU A 143 8.07 -4.04 6.19
N SER A 144 9.23 -4.16 5.55
CA SER A 144 9.57 -5.38 4.82
C SER A 144 10.09 -6.47 5.76
N ARG A 145 9.39 -7.62 5.80
CA ARG A 145 9.67 -8.74 6.72
C ARG A 145 11.05 -9.37 6.53
N HIS A 146 11.68 -9.20 5.38
CA HIS A 146 13.05 -9.66 5.12
C HIS A 146 14.14 -8.75 5.72
N CYS A 147 13.79 -7.52 6.17
CA CYS A 147 14.74 -6.61 6.78
C CYS A 147 15.06 -6.98 8.23
N PRO A 148 16.31 -6.76 8.72
CA PRO A 148 16.64 -6.95 10.12
C PRO A 148 15.76 -6.10 11.04
N VAL A 149 15.18 -6.68 12.08
CA VAL A 149 14.26 -6.00 13.02
C VAL A 149 14.91 -4.77 13.65
N GLN A 150 16.18 -4.87 14.06
CA GLN A 150 16.88 -3.74 14.66
C GLN A 150 16.99 -2.55 13.68
N TRP A 151 17.29 -2.82 12.43
CA TRP A 151 17.34 -1.80 11.39
C TRP A 151 15.95 -1.17 11.16
N LEU A 152 14.88 -1.98 11.12
CA LEU A 152 13.51 -1.46 11.00
C LEU A 152 13.15 -0.55 12.17
N MET A 153 13.52 -0.89 13.40
CA MET A 153 13.29 -0.06 14.56
C MET A 153 13.99 1.32 14.44
N GLU A 154 15.22 1.33 13.93
CA GLU A 154 15.96 2.57 13.68
C GLU A 154 15.30 3.41 12.57
N GLN A 155 14.85 2.78 11.49
CA GLN A 155 14.18 3.48 10.39
C GLN A 155 12.80 4.01 10.77
N LEU A 156 12.13 3.42 11.75
CA LEU A 156 10.83 3.87 12.25
C LEU A 156 10.91 5.10 13.17
N GLU A 157 12.09 5.46 13.71
CA GLU A 157 12.19 6.57 14.66
C GLU A 157 11.58 7.90 14.17
N PRO A 158 11.72 8.32 12.91
CA PRO A 158 11.12 9.57 12.44
C PRO A 158 9.61 9.52 12.25
N PHE A 159 8.97 8.34 12.35
CA PHE A 159 7.53 8.18 12.14
C PHE A 159 6.72 8.19 13.44
N TRP A 160 7.35 7.86 14.58
CA TRP A 160 6.65 7.76 15.86
C TRP A 160 6.04 9.09 16.30
N GLY A 161 4.75 9.05 16.67
CA GLY A 161 4.01 10.22 17.16
C GLY A 161 3.60 11.22 16.08
N ARG A 162 3.80 10.89 14.81
CA ARG A 162 3.34 11.74 13.70
C ARG A 162 1.87 11.48 13.40
N PRO A 163 1.01 12.51 13.50
CA PRO A 163 -0.43 12.35 13.37
C PRO A 163 -0.90 11.99 11.95
N GLU A 164 -0.02 12.16 10.95
CA GLU A 164 -0.32 11.83 9.56
C GLU A 164 -0.43 10.32 9.32
N PHE A 165 0.26 9.51 10.13
CA PHE A 165 0.29 8.06 10.01
C PHE A 165 -0.73 7.41 10.95
N CYS A 166 -1.55 6.52 10.43
CA CYS A 166 -2.59 5.81 11.18
C CYS A 166 -2.27 4.34 11.44
N SER A 167 -1.37 3.75 10.67
CA SER A 167 -1.05 2.33 10.77
C SER A 167 0.38 2.00 10.41
N ILE A 168 0.83 0.83 10.87
CA ILE A 168 2.01 0.13 10.37
C ILE A 168 1.58 -1.18 9.72
N ASP A 169 2.33 -1.61 8.71
CA ASP A 169 2.01 -2.81 7.95
C ASP A 169 3.27 -3.65 7.67
N LEU A 170 3.29 -4.87 8.16
CA LEU A 170 4.37 -5.82 7.92
C LEU A 170 4.04 -6.67 6.70
N TYR A 171 4.84 -6.56 5.65
CA TYR A 171 4.69 -7.27 4.39
C TYR A 171 6.02 -7.79 3.82
N GLY A 172 6.01 -8.21 2.58
CA GLY A 172 7.16 -8.79 1.91
C GLY A 172 7.24 -10.30 2.12
N ASP A 173 8.44 -10.86 2.05
CA ASP A 173 8.62 -12.31 2.16
C ASP A 173 8.33 -12.80 3.59
N GLU A 174 7.13 -13.36 3.78
CA GLU A 174 6.70 -13.88 5.08
C GLU A 174 7.51 -15.11 5.54
N MET A 175 8.24 -15.76 4.64
CA MET A 175 9.11 -16.88 4.96
C MET A 175 10.51 -16.43 5.41
N ALA A 176 10.85 -15.15 5.29
CA ALA A 176 12.18 -14.64 5.62
C ALA A 176 12.51 -14.75 7.11
N GLN A 177 11.53 -14.51 7.99
CA GLN A 177 11.69 -14.66 9.44
C GLN A 177 10.34 -14.78 10.16
N PRO A 178 10.32 -15.38 11.37
CA PRO A 178 9.11 -15.52 12.18
C PRO A 178 8.49 -14.17 12.53
N ILE A 179 7.16 -14.11 12.53
CA ILE A 179 6.43 -12.85 12.84
C ILE A 179 6.65 -12.38 14.28
N GLU A 180 6.91 -13.30 15.20
CA GLU A 180 7.20 -13.03 16.61
C GLU A 180 8.43 -12.11 16.82
N ASN A 181 9.34 -12.09 15.85
CA ASN A 181 10.50 -11.19 15.90
C ASN A 181 10.07 -9.71 15.90
N PHE A 182 8.88 -9.38 15.39
CA PHE A 182 8.38 -8.02 15.25
C PHE A 182 7.55 -7.54 16.44
N VAL A 183 7.38 -8.35 17.49
CA VAL A 183 6.55 -8.02 18.66
C VAL A 183 6.92 -6.68 19.30
N HIS A 184 8.20 -6.32 19.34
CA HIS A 184 8.64 -5.04 19.91
C HIS A 184 8.21 -3.83 19.08
N ILE A 185 8.19 -3.96 17.75
CA ILE A 185 7.69 -2.93 16.84
C ILE A 185 6.19 -2.76 17.04
N TYR A 186 5.42 -3.85 17.11
CA TYR A 186 3.99 -3.80 17.32
C TYR A 186 3.58 -3.23 18.67
N ARG A 187 4.32 -3.54 19.74
CA ARG A 187 4.10 -2.93 21.06
C ARG A 187 4.34 -1.42 21.02
N LYS A 188 5.43 -0.98 20.38
CA LYS A 188 5.69 0.45 20.21
C LYS A 188 4.62 1.13 19.36
N ALA A 189 4.14 0.49 18.31
CA ALA A 189 3.03 0.98 17.50
C ALA A 189 1.74 1.16 18.33
N GLU A 190 1.46 0.22 19.24
CA GLU A 190 0.32 0.32 20.18
C GLU A 190 0.46 1.52 21.12
N GLU A 191 1.65 1.80 21.64
CA GLU A 191 1.93 2.98 22.48
C GLU A 191 1.60 4.29 21.74
N TYR A 192 1.84 4.34 20.42
CA TYR A 192 1.51 5.47 19.56
C TYR A 192 0.12 5.37 18.92
N GLN A 193 -0.71 4.41 19.32
CA GLN A 193 -2.08 4.20 18.83
C GLN A 193 -2.20 3.94 17.33
N LEU A 194 -1.16 3.39 16.72
CA LEU A 194 -1.19 2.97 15.32
C LEU A 194 -1.92 1.64 15.17
N ILE A 195 -2.72 1.53 14.11
CA ILE A 195 -3.33 0.27 13.70
C ILE A 195 -2.21 -0.67 13.23
N ARG A 196 -2.25 -1.90 13.71
CA ARG A 196 -1.25 -2.93 13.38
C ARG A 196 -1.80 -3.83 12.29
N LYS A 197 -1.03 -3.99 11.21
CA LYS A 197 -1.36 -4.83 10.07
C LYS A 197 -0.20 -5.75 9.75
N ALA A 198 -0.50 -6.91 9.17
CA ALA A 198 0.50 -7.83 8.66
C ALA A 198 -0.06 -8.66 7.49
N HIS A 199 0.78 -8.94 6.52
CA HIS A 199 0.54 -9.96 5.51
C HIS A 199 0.87 -11.34 6.09
N ILE A 200 -0.12 -12.22 6.13
CA ILE A 200 0.01 -13.55 6.70
C ILE A 200 -0.78 -14.54 5.86
N GLY A 201 -0.12 -15.64 5.45
CA GLY A 201 -0.73 -16.68 4.63
C GLY A 201 -0.87 -16.31 3.16
N GLU A 202 -0.09 -15.36 2.68
CA GLU A 202 0.03 -15.05 1.26
C GLU A 202 0.87 -16.11 0.55
N TRP A 203 2.01 -16.45 1.14
CA TRP A 203 2.96 -17.46 0.64
C TRP A 203 3.19 -18.61 1.61
N GLY A 204 2.93 -18.40 2.90
CA GLY A 204 3.13 -19.32 3.99
C GLY A 204 1.92 -20.19 4.31
N PRO A 205 2.08 -21.14 5.23
CA PRO A 205 1.02 -22.04 5.65
C PRO A 205 -0.02 -21.31 6.54
N ALA A 206 -1.22 -21.87 6.61
CA ALA A 206 -2.33 -21.30 7.39
C ALA A 206 -2.05 -21.25 8.91
N GLU A 207 -1.12 -22.05 9.41
CA GLU A 207 -0.72 -22.09 10.81
C GLU A 207 -0.11 -20.76 11.29
N ASP A 208 0.56 -20.01 10.39
CA ASP A 208 1.17 -18.71 10.70
C ASP A 208 0.13 -17.64 11.04
N HIS A 209 -1.14 -17.83 10.64
CA HIS A 209 -2.23 -16.91 10.97
C HIS A 209 -2.45 -16.76 12.48
N ARG A 210 -2.30 -17.84 13.25
CA ARG A 210 -2.49 -17.79 14.71
C ARG A 210 -1.44 -16.89 15.37
N ALA A 211 -0.16 -17.07 15.02
CA ALA A 211 0.92 -16.25 15.55
C ALA A 211 0.72 -14.76 15.25
N GLY A 212 0.23 -14.43 14.05
CA GLY A 212 -0.05 -13.05 13.68
C GLY A 212 -1.23 -12.40 14.40
N VAL A 213 -2.23 -13.18 14.80
CA VAL A 213 -3.38 -12.66 15.56
C VAL A 213 -3.04 -12.44 17.03
N GLU A 214 -2.06 -13.19 17.57
CA GLU A 214 -1.63 -13.12 18.97
C GLU A 214 -0.59 -12.00 19.23
N LEU A 215 -0.11 -11.32 18.18
CA LEU A 215 0.78 -10.15 18.27
C LEU A 215 0.00 -8.86 18.54
#